data_422b6cdb0abb0161c3a5c7f178768c60
#
_entry.id   422b6cdb0abb0161c3a5c7f178768c60
#
_cell.length_a   1.000
_cell.length_b   1.000
_cell.length_c   1.000
_cell.angle_alpha   90.00
_cell.angle_beta   90.00
_cell.angle_gamma   90.00
#
_symmetry.space_group_name_H-M   'P 1'
#
loop_
_entity.id
_entity.type
_entity.pdbx_description
1 polymer ?
#
loop_
_entity_poly.entity_id
_entity_poly.type
_entity_poly.pdbx_seq_one_letter_code
_entity_poly.pdbx_strand_id
1 'polypeptide(L)'
;SAMNAACALLQAIPRLNHQLALTGEAPIAIGIGLACGDAVVGHIGSNTRHTYGAVGDCVNLASRLEGLTKSLGYPLVVSQAVRLHLVDGRTMVDLGENDIKGHRPVRLFGFNGRVPAELSPADYRSSAAPLSGDAGSADSCSPVASAGDAFAAASPGGANE
;
A
#
# COMPACT_ATOMS: atom_id res chain seq x y z
N SER A 1 -8.40 6.37 -5.21
CA SER A 1 -7.84 6.26 -3.86
C SER A 1 -6.74 5.19 -3.83
N ALA A 2 -5.81 5.26 -2.86
CA ALA A 2 -4.75 4.27 -2.69
C ALA A 2 -5.30 2.84 -2.53
N MET A 3 -6.43 2.70 -1.86
CA MET A 3 -7.10 1.41 -1.70
C MET A 3 -7.53 0.80 -3.04
N ASN A 4 -8.05 1.61 -3.96
CA ASN A 4 -8.43 1.13 -5.30
C ASN A 4 -7.21 0.67 -6.09
N ALA A 5 -6.10 1.41 -6.01
CA ALA A 5 -4.84 1.02 -6.64
C ALA A 5 -4.31 -0.30 -6.07
N ALA A 6 -4.32 -0.46 -4.75
CA ALA A 6 -3.93 -1.70 -4.10
C ALA A 6 -4.78 -2.90 -4.55
N CYS A 7 -6.09 -2.72 -4.63
CA CYS A 7 -6.99 -3.76 -5.13
C CYS A 7 -6.71 -4.12 -6.60
N ALA A 8 -6.48 -3.12 -7.45
CA ALA A 8 -6.16 -3.34 -8.86
C ALA A 8 -4.83 -4.12 -9.03
N LEU A 9 -3.82 -3.78 -8.23
CA LEU A 9 -2.56 -4.52 -8.19
C LEU A 9 -2.78 -5.98 -7.80
N LEU A 10 -3.50 -6.24 -6.72
CA LEU A 10 -3.78 -7.62 -6.27
C LEU A 10 -4.57 -8.43 -7.32
N GLN A 11 -5.45 -7.79 -8.08
CA GLN A 11 -6.19 -8.42 -9.17
C GLN A 11 -5.31 -8.71 -10.40
N ALA A 12 -4.26 -7.93 -10.62
CA ALA A 12 -3.34 -8.11 -11.74
C ALA A 12 -2.36 -9.28 -11.54
N ILE A 13 -1.98 -9.58 -10.30
CA ILE A 13 -0.99 -10.62 -9.95
C ILE A 13 -1.36 -12.01 -10.51
N PRO A 14 -2.59 -12.53 -10.40
CA PRO A 14 -2.93 -13.84 -10.97
C PRO A 14 -2.72 -13.91 -12.48
N ARG A 15 -3.03 -12.83 -13.21
CA ARG A 15 -2.80 -12.76 -14.66
C ARG A 15 -1.32 -12.77 -15.00
N LEU A 16 -0.53 -11.99 -14.27
CA LEU A 16 0.92 -11.96 -14.42
C LEU A 16 1.53 -13.33 -14.12
N ASN A 17 1.13 -13.98 -13.04
CA ASN A 17 1.61 -15.30 -12.67
C ASN A 17 1.24 -16.37 -13.71
N HIS A 18 0.07 -16.22 -14.35
CA HIS A 18 -0.27 -17.09 -15.47
C HIS A 18 0.69 -16.92 -16.66
N GLN A 19 1.06 -15.67 -16.99
CA GLN A 19 2.04 -15.40 -18.05
C GLN A 19 3.44 -15.92 -17.69
N LEU A 20 3.90 -15.71 -16.45
CA LEU A 20 5.17 -16.22 -15.95
C LEU A 20 5.23 -17.76 -16.04
N ALA A 21 4.13 -18.42 -15.69
CA ALA A 21 4.05 -19.90 -15.80
C ALA A 21 4.22 -20.40 -17.23
N LEU A 22 3.76 -19.63 -18.24
CA LEU A 22 3.93 -19.98 -19.66
C LEU A 22 5.40 -19.88 -20.12
N THR A 23 6.20 -19.03 -19.46
CA THR A 23 7.64 -18.87 -19.71
C THR A 23 8.52 -19.73 -18.81
N GLY A 24 7.90 -20.52 -17.90
CA GLY A 24 8.62 -21.36 -16.94
C GLY A 24 9.20 -20.60 -15.75
N GLU A 25 8.77 -19.36 -15.53
CA GLU A 25 9.21 -18.53 -14.40
C GLU A 25 8.36 -18.78 -13.16
N ALA A 26 8.99 -18.57 -11.99
CA ALA A 26 8.32 -18.75 -10.71
C ALA A 26 7.22 -17.69 -10.49
N PRO A 27 6.11 -18.04 -9.83
CA PRO A 27 5.08 -17.08 -9.50
C PRO A 27 5.57 -16.05 -8.47
N ILE A 28 5.10 -14.81 -8.61
CA ILE A 28 5.37 -13.74 -7.65
C ILE A 28 4.17 -13.53 -6.72
N ALA A 29 4.48 -13.12 -5.50
CA ALA A 29 3.50 -12.67 -4.52
C ALA A 29 3.91 -11.29 -4.01
N ILE A 30 2.92 -10.44 -3.76
CA ILE A 30 3.15 -9.09 -3.22
C ILE A 30 2.39 -8.91 -1.91
N GLY A 31 2.98 -8.14 -1.00
CA GLY A 31 2.31 -7.59 0.16
C GLY A 31 2.08 -6.09 -0.06
N ILE A 32 1.00 -5.56 0.49
CA ILE A 32 0.69 -4.12 0.43
C ILE A 32 0.33 -3.65 1.83
N GLY A 33 1.02 -2.60 2.30
CA GLY A 33 0.70 -1.89 3.54
C GLY A 33 0.14 -0.51 3.23
N LEU A 34 -0.99 -0.14 3.84
CA LEU A 34 -1.54 1.21 3.73
C LEU A 34 -1.62 1.85 5.12
N ALA A 35 -1.04 3.04 5.24
CA ALA A 35 -1.17 3.90 6.41
C ALA A 35 -1.58 5.30 5.99
N CYS A 36 -2.10 6.07 6.94
CA CYS A 36 -2.53 7.44 6.74
C CYS A 36 -1.95 8.29 7.86
N GLY A 37 -1.46 9.47 7.52
CA GLY A 37 -0.86 10.43 8.45
C GLY A 37 -0.07 11.49 7.71
N ASP A 38 0.55 12.40 8.47
CA ASP A 38 1.35 13.48 7.92
C ASP A 38 2.66 12.96 7.32
N ALA A 39 3.01 13.50 6.17
CA ALA A 39 4.28 13.23 5.49
C ALA A 39 4.81 14.48 4.81
N VAL A 40 6.13 14.65 4.85
CA VAL A 40 6.82 15.66 4.06
C VAL A 40 7.22 15.04 2.73
N VAL A 41 6.75 15.63 1.65
CA VAL A 41 7.01 15.15 0.29
C VAL A 41 7.87 16.17 -0.43
N GLY A 42 8.95 15.73 -1.07
CA GLY A 42 9.87 16.63 -1.76
C GLY A 42 11.16 15.95 -2.22
N HIS A 43 12.08 16.78 -2.70
CA HIS A 43 13.41 16.31 -3.06
C HIS A 43 14.25 16.14 -1.79
N ILE A 44 14.69 14.93 -1.55
CA ILE A 44 15.51 14.53 -0.40
C ILE A 44 16.88 14.14 -0.93
N GLY A 45 17.94 14.71 -0.33
CA GLY A 45 19.31 14.35 -0.73
C GLY A 45 20.30 15.49 -0.62
N SER A 46 21.52 15.25 -1.10
CA SER A 46 22.61 16.21 -1.17
C SER A 46 22.61 16.96 -2.52
N ASN A 47 23.43 18.01 -2.62
CA ASN A 47 23.57 18.81 -3.87
C ASN A 47 23.94 17.99 -5.12
N THR A 48 24.44 16.78 -4.95
CA THR A 48 24.86 15.89 -6.04
C THR A 48 23.89 14.74 -6.32
N ARG A 49 22.96 14.44 -5.41
CA ARG A 49 22.01 13.34 -5.57
C ARG A 49 20.68 13.69 -4.92
N HIS A 50 19.69 13.96 -5.74
CA HIS A 50 18.33 14.25 -5.30
C HIS A 50 17.41 13.08 -5.63
N THR A 51 16.65 12.64 -4.65
CA THR A 51 15.56 11.68 -4.85
C THR A 51 14.25 12.33 -4.40
N TYR A 52 13.23 12.27 -5.25
CA TYR A 52 11.89 12.71 -4.84
C TYR A 52 11.27 11.61 -4.00
N GLY A 53 10.87 11.93 -2.80
CA GLY A 53 10.37 10.93 -1.85
C GLY A 53 9.47 11.55 -0.79
N ALA A 54 8.93 10.69 0.06
CA ALA A 54 8.14 11.06 1.21
C ALA A 54 8.83 10.60 2.50
N VAL A 55 8.80 11.45 3.53
CA VAL A 55 9.30 11.12 4.87
C VAL A 55 8.22 11.46 5.87
N GLY A 56 7.92 10.51 6.75
CA GLY A 56 6.93 10.70 7.81
C GLY A 56 6.68 9.40 8.55
N ASP A 57 6.04 9.52 9.71
CA ASP A 57 5.72 8.37 10.54
C ASP A 57 4.76 7.40 9.83
N CYS A 58 3.79 7.93 9.08
CA CYS A 58 2.86 7.12 8.29
C CYS A 58 3.57 6.34 7.17
N VAL A 59 4.65 6.87 6.58
CA VAL A 59 5.44 6.18 5.54
C VAL A 59 6.17 4.99 6.15
N ASN A 60 6.80 5.19 7.31
CA ASN A 60 7.45 4.12 8.06
C ASN A 60 6.44 3.05 8.51
N LEU A 61 5.27 3.48 8.97
CA LEU A 61 4.19 2.58 9.34
C LEU A 61 3.74 1.75 8.13
N ALA A 62 3.49 2.36 6.98
CA ALA A 62 3.07 1.65 5.77
C ALA A 62 4.08 0.56 5.37
N SER A 63 5.38 0.86 5.40
CA SER A 63 6.44 -0.13 5.13
C SER A 63 6.42 -1.29 6.12
N ARG A 64 6.17 -1.01 7.41
CA ARG A 64 6.06 -2.09 8.42
C ARG A 64 4.82 -2.94 8.25
N LEU A 65 3.68 -2.34 7.86
CA LEU A 65 2.45 -3.06 7.55
C LEU A 65 2.63 -3.99 6.34
N GLU A 66 3.37 -3.53 5.31
CA GLU A 66 3.74 -4.39 4.18
C GLU A 66 4.51 -5.62 4.67
N GLY A 67 5.56 -5.43 5.48
CA GLY A 67 6.36 -6.54 6.04
C GLY A 67 5.54 -7.53 6.90
N LEU A 68 4.44 -7.08 7.51
CA LEU A 68 3.55 -7.93 8.30
C LEU A 68 2.55 -8.73 7.45
N THR A 69 2.35 -8.41 6.18
CA THR A 69 1.37 -9.08 5.32
C THR A 69 1.56 -10.59 5.28
N LYS A 70 2.81 -11.03 5.19
CA LYS A 70 3.15 -12.44 5.12
C LYS A 70 2.85 -13.18 6.43
N SER A 71 3.18 -12.60 7.56
CA SER A 71 2.94 -13.22 8.89
C SER A 71 1.47 -13.22 9.28
N LEU A 72 0.72 -12.19 8.86
CA LEU A 72 -0.72 -12.07 9.12
C LEU A 72 -1.57 -12.86 8.10
N GLY A 73 -0.98 -13.32 6.99
CA GLY A 73 -1.69 -14.09 5.95
C GLY A 73 -2.64 -13.28 5.09
N TYR A 74 -2.46 -11.95 5.02
CA TYR A 74 -3.28 -11.04 4.21
C TYR A 74 -2.41 -10.29 3.21
N PRO A 75 -2.74 -10.30 1.91
CA PRO A 75 -1.96 -9.60 0.90
C PRO A 75 -2.06 -8.08 1.00
N LEU A 76 -3.08 -7.56 1.68
CA LEU A 76 -3.23 -6.14 1.97
C LEU A 76 -3.58 -5.96 3.45
N VAL A 77 -2.76 -5.15 4.12
CA VAL A 77 -2.95 -4.76 5.53
C VAL A 77 -3.05 -3.24 5.60
N VAL A 78 -4.06 -2.75 6.31
CA VAL A 78 -4.31 -1.33 6.47
C VAL A 78 -4.39 -0.94 7.95
N SER A 79 -3.96 0.28 8.28
CA SER A 79 -4.13 0.84 9.63
C SER A 79 -5.57 1.26 9.86
N GLN A 80 -5.96 1.38 11.14
CA GLN A 80 -7.27 1.90 11.54
C GLN A 80 -7.55 3.29 10.93
N ALA A 81 -6.55 4.16 10.86
CA ALA A 81 -6.69 5.48 10.25
C ALA A 81 -7.16 5.38 8.79
N VAL A 82 -6.56 4.47 7.99
CA VAL A 82 -7.03 4.22 6.61
C VAL A 82 -8.44 3.66 6.60
N ARG A 83 -8.75 2.70 7.49
CA ARG A 83 -10.08 2.06 7.56
C ARG A 83 -11.19 3.07 7.82
N LEU A 84 -10.95 4.07 8.68
CA LEU A 84 -11.93 5.13 8.99
C LEU A 84 -12.24 6.05 7.81
N HIS A 85 -11.29 6.21 6.87
CA HIS A 85 -11.46 7.02 5.66
C HIS A 85 -12.08 6.25 4.49
N LEU A 86 -12.30 4.95 4.65
CA LEU A 86 -12.94 4.14 3.61
C LEU A 86 -14.46 4.19 3.76
N VAL A 87 -15.11 4.80 2.79
CA VAL A 87 -16.58 4.93 2.72
C VAL A 87 -17.19 3.72 2.00
N ASP A 88 -16.36 2.91 1.37
CA ASP A 88 -16.81 1.74 0.62
C ASP A 88 -17.12 0.56 1.57
N GLY A 89 -18.19 -0.16 1.28
CA GLY A 89 -18.66 -1.31 2.07
C GLY A 89 -17.76 -2.56 2.00
N ARG A 90 -16.45 -2.39 1.72
CA ARG A 90 -15.50 -3.52 1.66
C ARG A 90 -15.38 -4.21 3.00
N THR A 91 -15.58 -5.50 2.98
CA THR A 91 -15.42 -6.33 4.18
C THR A 91 -13.92 -6.53 4.45
N MET A 92 -13.46 -6.02 5.57
CA MET A 92 -12.11 -6.22 6.09
C MET A 92 -12.18 -7.04 7.37
N VAL A 93 -11.17 -7.85 7.59
CA VAL A 93 -11.03 -8.63 8.83
C VAL A 93 -10.26 -7.78 9.82
N ASP A 94 -10.81 -7.61 11.01
CA ASP A 94 -10.13 -6.96 12.13
C ASP A 94 -9.04 -7.90 12.66
N LEU A 95 -7.81 -7.45 12.61
CA LEU A 95 -6.63 -8.19 13.07
C LEU A 95 -6.21 -7.81 14.51
N GLY A 96 -7.01 -6.94 15.16
CA GLY A 96 -6.74 -6.45 16.49
C GLY A 96 -5.57 -5.45 16.56
N GLU A 97 -5.12 -5.21 17.76
CA GLU A 97 -3.96 -4.36 18.04
C GLU A 97 -2.67 -5.15 17.85
N ASN A 98 -1.74 -4.57 17.12
CA ASN A 98 -0.44 -5.16 16.84
C ASN A 98 0.67 -4.21 17.29
N ASP A 99 1.68 -4.77 17.97
CA ASP A 99 2.87 -4.04 18.36
C ASP A 99 3.78 -3.85 17.15
N ILE A 100 3.97 -2.59 16.77
CA ILE A 100 4.82 -2.21 15.64
C ILE A 100 6.01 -1.43 16.19
N LYS A 101 7.22 -1.92 15.92
CA LYS A 101 8.44 -1.30 16.40
C LYS A 101 8.48 0.20 16.07
N GLY A 102 8.61 1.06 17.08
CA GLY A 102 8.67 2.51 16.92
C GLY A 102 7.31 3.22 16.84
N HIS A 103 6.21 2.49 16.99
CA HIS A 103 4.85 3.04 17.07
C HIS A 103 4.16 2.56 18.35
N ARG A 104 3.10 3.25 18.75
CA ARG A 104 2.14 2.70 19.72
C ARG A 104 1.44 1.51 19.09
N PRO A 105 0.83 0.60 19.88
CA PRO A 105 0.01 -0.47 19.33
C PRO A 105 -1.00 0.09 18.31
N VAL A 106 -1.04 -0.49 17.13
CA VAL A 106 -1.89 -0.04 16.02
C VAL A 106 -2.90 -1.13 15.71
N ARG A 107 -4.19 -0.75 15.66
CA ARG A 107 -5.23 -1.66 15.19
C ARG A 107 -5.16 -1.81 13.68
N LEU A 108 -5.12 -3.05 13.22
CA LEU A 108 -4.91 -3.42 11.84
C LEU A 108 -6.13 -4.12 11.26
N PHE A 109 -6.27 -4.00 9.94
CA PHE A 109 -7.34 -4.68 9.19
C PHE A 109 -6.72 -5.34 7.96
N GLY A 110 -7.09 -6.62 7.75
CA GLY A 110 -6.66 -7.41 6.61
C GLY A 110 -7.71 -7.46 5.51
N PHE A 111 -7.26 -7.47 4.26
CA PHE A 111 -8.11 -7.59 3.08
C PHE A 111 -7.57 -8.65 2.12
N ASN A 112 -8.41 -9.60 1.70
CA ASN A 112 -8.02 -10.75 0.86
C ASN A 112 -8.06 -10.48 -0.64
N GLY A 113 -8.24 -9.22 -1.08
CA GLY A 113 -8.29 -8.90 -2.49
C GLY A 113 -9.60 -9.25 -3.20
N ARG A 114 -10.58 -9.84 -2.52
CA ARG A 114 -11.92 -10.06 -3.10
C ARG A 114 -12.68 -8.74 -3.10
N VAL A 115 -12.64 -8.05 -4.22
CA VAL A 115 -13.49 -6.87 -4.46
C VAL A 115 -14.87 -7.39 -4.90
N PRO A 116 -15.99 -6.88 -4.35
CA PRO A 116 -17.29 -7.11 -4.94
C PRO A 116 -17.27 -6.77 -6.44
N ALA A 117 -17.93 -7.58 -7.26
CA ALA A 117 -17.90 -7.46 -8.73
C ALA A 117 -18.42 -6.12 -9.28
N GLU A 118 -18.93 -5.25 -8.42
CA GLU A 118 -19.57 -3.98 -8.77
C GLU A 118 -18.59 -2.80 -8.98
N LEU A 119 -17.29 -2.94 -8.62
CA LEU A 119 -16.29 -1.92 -8.91
C LEU A 119 -15.54 -2.26 -10.19
N SER A 120 -16.14 -1.87 -11.31
CA SER A 120 -15.54 -2.01 -12.65
C SER A 120 -14.28 -1.12 -12.78
N PRO A 121 -13.28 -1.54 -13.60
CA PRO A 121 -12.14 -0.70 -13.98
C PRO A 121 -12.52 0.64 -14.64
N ALA A 122 -13.75 0.79 -15.08
CA ALA A 122 -14.28 2.02 -15.66
C ALA A 122 -14.44 3.13 -14.61
N ASP A 123 -14.74 2.79 -13.35
CA ASP A 123 -14.93 3.77 -12.28
C ASP A 123 -13.61 4.44 -11.84
N TYR A 124 -12.48 3.80 -12.16
CA TYR A 124 -11.14 4.34 -11.87
C TYR A 124 -10.81 5.60 -12.69
N ARG A 125 -11.35 5.73 -13.92
CA ARG A 125 -11.08 6.87 -14.78
C ARG A 125 -11.90 8.11 -14.43
N SER A 126 -13.03 7.93 -13.76
CA SER A 126 -13.94 9.04 -13.41
C SER A 126 -13.54 9.80 -12.15
N SER A 127 -12.71 9.24 -11.27
CA SER A 127 -12.30 9.88 -10.02
C SER A 127 -10.98 10.64 -10.10
N ALA A 128 -10.33 10.67 -11.25
CA ALA A 128 -9.14 11.48 -11.50
C ALA A 128 -9.56 12.92 -11.84
N ALA A 129 -10.03 13.67 -10.84
CA ALA A 129 -10.13 15.12 -10.97
C ALA A 129 -8.72 15.72 -11.11
N PRO A 130 -8.51 16.69 -12.02
CA PRO A 130 -7.22 17.35 -12.16
C PRO A 130 -6.89 18.08 -10.85
N LEU A 131 -5.67 17.90 -10.38
CA LEU A 131 -5.11 18.67 -9.27
C LEU A 131 -4.95 20.13 -9.70
N SER A 132 -6.02 20.90 -9.61
CA SER A 132 -5.92 22.36 -9.62
C SER A 132 -5.47 22.77 -8.23
N GLY A 133 -4.25 23.35 -8.16
CA GLY A 133 -3.71 23.84 -6.92
C GLY A 133 -4.56 24.98 -6.36
N ASP A 134 -4.88 24.87 -5.09
CA ASP A 134 -5.02 26.06 -4.25
C ASP A 134 -4.62 25.68 -2.83
N ALA A 135 -3.76 26.50 -2.25
CA ALA A 135 -3.23 26.31 -0.93
C ALA A 135 -4.27 26.81 0.10
N GLY A 136 -4.77 25.88 0.93
CA GLY A 136 -5.67 26.30 1.99
C GLY A 136 -6.08 25.16 2.92
N SER A 137 -5.60 25.27 4.15
CA SER A 137 -6.09 24.64 5.36
C SER A 137 -5.83 23.12 5.54
N ALA A 138 -5.03 22.85 6.53
CA ALA A 138 -4.72 21.57 7.12
C ALA A 138 -5.99 20.91 7.69
N ASP A 139 -6.49 19.87 7.02
CA ASP A 139 -7.37 18.85 7.61
C ASP A 139 -7.76 17.73 6.61
N SER A 140 -6.93 17.40 5.66
CA SER A 140 -7.20 16.25 4.79
C SER A 140 -6.04 15.25 4.84
N CYS A 141 -6.22 14.21 5.64
CA CYS A 141 -5.37 13.02 5.60
C CYS A 141 -5.48 12.35 4.23
N SER A 142 -4.50 12.55 3.37
CA SER A 142 -4.39 11.81 2.13
C SER A 142 -3.70 10.48 2.39
N PRO A 143 -4.28 9.34 1.98
CA PRO A 143 -3.65 8.04 2.14
C PRO A 143 -2.38 7.97 1.29
N VAL A 144 -1.25 7.67 1.91
CA VAL A 144 0.02 7.43 1.21
C VAL A 144 0.17 5.92 1.01
N ALA A 145 0.16 5.50 -0.24
CA ALA A 145 0.50 4.12 -0.60
C ALA A 145 2.01 4.01 -0.79
N SER A 146 2.66 3.20 0.01
CA SER A 146 4.08 2.86 -0.12
C SER A 146 4.28 1.70 -1.13
N ALA A 147 3.64 1.80 -2.30
CA ALA A 147 3.79 0.75 -3.32
C ALA A 147 4.99 0.98 -4.26
N GLY A 148 5.63 2.14 -4.19
CA GLY A 148 6.69 2.50 -5.13
C GLY A 148 8.08 2.02 -4.75
N ASP A 149 8.40 1.94 -3.46
CA ASP A 149 9.76 1.64 -2.99
C ASP A 149 9.92 0.18 -2.50
N ALA A 150 8.83 -0.53 -2.24
CA ALA A 150 8.88 -1.94 -1.84
C ALA A 150 9.38 -2.86 -2.98
N PHE A 151 9.32 -2.40 -4.23
CA PHE A 151 9.84 -3.17 -5.38
C PHE A 151 11.37 -3.23 -5.43
N ALA A 152 12.07 -2.35 -4.73
CA ALA A 152 13.54 -2.33 -4.68
C ALA A 152 14.13 -3.19 -3.54
N ALA A 153 13.32 -3.66 -2.60
CA ALA A 153 13.78 -4.39 -1.42
C ALA A 153 13.62 -5.92 -1.49
N ALA A 154 13.02 -6.46 -2.54
CA ALA A 154 13.00 -7.89 -2.80
C ALA A 154 14.29 -8.33 -3.52
N SER A 155 15.43 -8.22 -2.86
CA SER A 155 16.63 -9.00 -3.22
C SER A 155 16.36 -10.47 -2.90
N PRO A 156 16.57 -11.40 -3.83
CA PRO A 156 16.52 -12.82 -3.51
C PRO A 156 17.65 -13.11 -2.54
N GLY A 157 17.27 -13.50 -1.32
CA GLY A 157 18.22 -13.98 -0.32
C GLY A 157 19.04 -15.12 -0.93
N GLY A 158 20.33 -14.87 -1.08
CA GLY A 158 21.29 -15.87 -1.50
C GLY A 158 21.24 -17.04 -0.51
N ALA A 159 21.04 -18.22 -1.05
CA ALA A 159 21.45 -19.44 -0.43
C ALA A 159 22.95 -19.34 -0.17
N ASN A 160 23.37 -19.55 1.05
CA ASN A 160 24.74 -19.85 1.34
C ASN A 160 24.80 -21.08 2.26
N GLU A 161 25.66 -21.96 1.85
CA GLU A 161 26.13 -23.20 2.42
C GLU A 161 26.43 -23.11 3.93
#